data_d661c372521ac51949183e56248cfa72
#
_entry.id   d661c372521ac51949183e56248cfa72
#
_cell.length_a   1.000
_cell.length_b   1.000
_cell.length_c   1.000
_cell.angle_alpha   90.00
_cell.angle_beta   90.00
_cell.angle_gamma   90.00
#
_symmetry.space_group_name_H-M   'P 1'
#
loop_
_entity.id
_entity.type
_entity.pdbx_description
1 polymer ?
#
loop_
_entity_poly.entity_id
_entity_poly.type
_entity_poly.pdbx_seq_one_letter_code
_entity_poly.pdbx_strand_id
1 'polypeptide(L)'
;MARTGAFFYPARPHDRALTVAGEAERLARGALRHLRAGRLGLASALPRRVPAAAPPAESHPTGPPVLYLPAVSWSYRFQRPQHLALALARAGHPVLYVDGFLRSRLLPARRVLHTQGGLHVLRMRVPGRPDPYREPLDRRTAALMTETILAGLRHERPLMVLVQLPFWAELGRELARRLDIPLVYDRIDLHVGFPGVPVRIETVEARLIREADLVCATAGLLAERPREVSPQVLLLPNGVDLAAFPAPAAVRQSGSPVVVGYVGALGPWFDVEAVAAAGRAFPDWRFRLAGQVEDPEVAALAGLPNLETVGEIPFADVPSFLAGLDVALVPFRDLPLTRAVDPVKLYEALA
;
A
#
# COMPACT_ATOMS: atom_id res chain seq x y z
N MET A 1 7.71 28.96 -2.08
CA MET A 1 7.89 27.84 -3.03
C MET A 1 7.60 26.56 -2.27
N ALA A 2 6.37 26.07 -2.39
CA ALA A 2 5.89 24.90 -1.66
C ALA A 2 6.55 23.63 -2.23
N ARG A 3 7.29 22.91 -1.39
CA ARG A 3 7.74 21.56 -1.67
C ARG A 3 6.51 20.64 -1.61
N THR A 4 5.88 20.41 -2.76
CA THR A 4 4.84 19.40 -2.90
C THR A 4 5.52 18.02 -2.87
N GLY A 5 5.69 17.49 -1.65
CA GLY A 5 6.14 16.11 -1.45
C GLY A 5 5.04 15.14 -1.90
N ALA A 6 5.41 14.05 -2.51
CA ALA A 6 4.50 12.97 -2.84
C ALA A 6 3.92 12.39 -1.55
N PHE A 7 2.65 12.66 -1.25
CA PHE A 7 1.96 12.24 -0.04
C PHE A 7 1.86 10.71 0.14
N PHE A 8 2.02 9.95 -0.93
CA PHE A 8 1.91 8.49 -0.94
C PHE A 8 3.23 7.73 -1.02
N TYR A 9 4.34 8.43 -1.33
CA TYR A 9 5.68 7.89 -1.25
C TYR A 9 6.59 8.85 -0.49
N PRO A 10 6.30 9.14 0.77
CA PRO A 10 7.30 9.81 1.58
C PRO A 10 8.48 8.85 1.66
N ALA A 11 9.64 9.26 1.16
CA ALA A 11 10.86 8.51 1.41
C ALA A 11 10.99 8.40 2.93
N ARG A 12 10.92 7.18 3.47
CA ARG A 12 11.22 6.93 4.88
C ARG A 12 12.59 7.54 5.19
N PRO A 13 12.86 8.00 6.39
CA PRO A 13 14.21 8.45 6.77
C PRO A 13 15.29 7.44 6.38
N HIS A 14 14.97 6.15 6.39
CA HIS A 14 15.83 5.06 5.93
C HIS A 14 16.00 5.01 4.40
N ASP A 15 15.03 5.46 3.61
CA ASP A 15 15.17 5.56 2.15
C ASP A 15 16.01 6.76 1.74
N ARG A 16 16.06 7.83 2.56
CA ARG A 16 16.97 8.98 2.34
C ARG A 16 18.43 8.68 2.69
N ALA A 17 18.69 7.77 3.62
CA ALA A 17 20.03 7.32 3.96
C ALA A 17 20.63 6.37 2.91
N LEU A 18 19.83 5.84 2.01
CA LEU A 18 20.24 5.00 0.89
C LEU A 18 20.42 5.86 -0.36
N THR A 19 21.32 6.86 -0.29
CA THR A 19 21.89 7.45 -1.50
C THR A 19 22.65 6.34 -2.26
N VAL A 20 22.69 6.43 -3.59
CA VAL A 20 23.33 5.44 -4.47
C VAL A 20 24.74 5.07 -3.98
N ALA A 21 25.47 5.99 -3.35
CA ALA A 21 26.76 5.76 -2.71
C ALA A 21 26.65 4.83 -1.47
N GLY A 22 25.66 5.02 -0.59
CA GLY A 22 25.48 4.21 0.62
C GLY A 22 25.02 2.78 0.32
N GLU A 23 24.19 2.58 -0.71
CA GLU A 23 23.79 1.25 -1.18
C GLU A 23 24.95 0.52 -1.87
N ALA A 24 25.69 1.20 -2.74
CA ALA A 24 26.86 0.63 -3.40
C ALA A 24 27.95 0.26 -2.39
N GLU A 25 28.20 1.10 -1.39
CA GLU A 25 29.21 0.86 -0.35
C GLU A 25 28.80 -0.28 0.60
N ARG A 26 27.50 -0.41 0.94
CA ARG A 26 26.99 -1.50 1.78
C ARG A 26 27.01 -2.83 1.04
N LEU A 27 26.66 -2.84 -0.26
CA LEU A 27 26.72 -4.01 -1.13
C LEU A 27 28.17 -4.44 -1.40
N ALA A 28 29.09 -3.48 -1.62
CA ALA A 28 30.52 -3.74 -1.81
C ALA A 28 31.16 -4.31 -0.54
N ARG A 29 30.86 -3.76 0.64
CA ARG A 29 31.34 -4.29 1.93
C ARG A 29 30.74 -5.65 2.26
N GLY A 30 29.48 -5.90 1.87
CA GLY A 30 28.84 -7.21 1.97
C GLY A 30 29.50 -8.25 1.07
N ALA A 31 29.71 -7.91 -0.20
CA ALA A 31 30.36 -8.77 -1.19
C ALA A 31 31.81 -9.09 -0.81
N LEU A 32 32.60 -8.10 -0.33
CA LEU A 32 33.97 -8.28 0.14
C LEU A 32 34.06 -9.19 1.39
N ARG A 33 33.09 -9.14 2.31
CA ARG A 33 33.03 -10.04 3.45
C ARG A 33 32.70 -11.48 3.03
N HIS A 34 31.81 -11.67 2.04
CA HIS A 34 31.45 -13.00 1.54
C HIS A 34 32.50 -13.62 0.64
N LEU A 35 33.26 -12.83 -0.11
CA LEU A 35 34.43 -13.31 -0.86
C LEU A 35 35.55 -13.78 0.06
N ARG A 36 35.75 -13.15 1.22
CA ARG A 36 36.72 -13.60 2.24
C ARG A 36 36.28 -14.83 3.05
N ALA A 37 34.96 -15.08 3.14
CA ALA A 37 34.40 -16.20 3.93
C ALA A 37 34.10 -17.47 3.12
N GLY A 38 34.32 -17.48 1.81
CA GLY A 38 34.12 -18.66 0.95
C GLY A 38 32.69 -19.22 0.90
N ARG A 39 31.68 -18.42 1.27
CA ARG A 39 30.28 -18.85 1.31
C ARG A 39 29.42 -17.95 0.41
N LEU A 40 29.18 -18.37 -0.81
CA LEU A 40 28.15 -17.83 -1.67
C LEU A 40 26.78 -18.39 -1.30
N GLY A 41 26.18 -17.82 -0.25
CA GLY A 41 24.77 -18.01 0.05
C GLY A 41 24.04 -16.68 -0.14
N LEU A 42 23.18 -16.59 -1.16
CA LEU A 42 22.40 -15.39 -1.54
C LEU A 42 21.33 -14.96 -0.52
N ALA A 43 21.43 -15.38 0.75
CA ALA A 43 20.35 -15.28 1.74
C ALA A 43 20.44 -14.11 2.73
N SER A 44 21.44 -13.21 2.67
CA SER A 44 21.68 -12.32 3.83
C SER A 44 21.76 -10.82 3.57
N ALA A 45 21.04 -10.28 2.58
CA ALA A 45 20.94 -8.83 2.37
C ALA A 45 19.48 -8.36 2.27
N LEU A 46 18.60 -8.87 3.13
CA LEU A 46 17.24 -8.34 3.28
C LEU A 46 17.24 -7.24 4.35
N PRO A 47 16.62 -6.08 4.08
CA PRO A 47 16.28 -5.15 5.15
C PRO A 47 15.36 -5.86 6.14
N ARG A 48 15.56 -5.57 7.42
CA ARG A 48 14.87 -6.23 8.54
C ARG A 48 13.36 -6.27 8.33
N ARG A 49 12.84 -7.50 8.36
CA ARG A 49 11.47 -7.96 8.61
C ARG A 49 10.34 -7.05 8.13
N VAL A 50 9.80 -7.39 6.96
CA VAL A 50 8.35 -7.30 6.71
C VAL A 50 7.68 -8.11 7.82
N PRO A 51 6.66 -7.57 8.53
CA PRO A 51 5.92 -8.35 9.50
C PRO A 51 5.41 -9.60 8.80
N ALA A 52 5.82 -10.75 9.28
CA ALA A 52 5.30 -12.02 8.81
C ALA A 52 3.86 -12.13 9.34
N ALA A 53 2.87 -11.91 8.49
CA ALA A 53 1.65 -12.68 8.62
C ALA A 53 2.08 -14.15 8.65
N ALA A 54 1.55 -14.93 9.59
CA ALA A 54 1.91 -16.34 9.74
C ALA A 54 1.92 -17.01 8.37
N PRO A 55 2.96 -17.80 8.03
CA PRO A 55 3.03 -18.42 6.71
C PRO A 55 1.77 -19.28 6.56
N PRO A 56 1.05 -19.15 5.43
CA PRO A 56 0.04 -20.13 5.09
C PRO A 56 0.76 -21.49 5.03
N ALA A 57 0.12 -22.53 5.53
CA ALA A 57 0.54 -23.90 5.30
C ALA A 57 0.89 -24.03 3.81
N GLU A 58 1.95 -24.77 3.49
CA GLU A 58 2.49 -24.95 2.14
C GLU A 58 1.39 -25.42 1.17
N SER A 59 0.54 -24.50 0.72
CA SER A 59 -0.40 -24.75 -0.35
C SER A 59 0.36 -24.57 -1.66
N HIS A 60 0.58 -25.66 -2.37
CA HIS A 60 1.08 -25.57 -3.74
C HIS A 60 0.06 -24.79 -4.57
N PRO A 61 0.47 -23.73 -5.28
CA PRO A 61 -0.43 -22.95 -6.12
C PRO A 61 -1.04 -23.88 -7.19
N THR A 62 -2.36 -23.93 -7.25
CA THR A 62 -3.11 -24.80 -8.16
C THR A 62 -3.80 -24.01 -9.27
N GLY A 63 -3.97 -22.71 -9.08
CA GLY A 63 -4.62 -21.81 -10.03
C GLY A 63 -3.64 -21.02 -10.90
N PRO A 64 -4.14 -20.39 -11.98
CA PRO A 64 -3.33 -19.51 -12.82
C PRO A 64 -2.85 -18.28 -12.05
N PRO A 65 -1.66 -17.73 -12.38
CA PRO A 65 -1.11 -16.57 -11.68
C PRO A 65 -1.91 -15.29 -11.93
N VAL A 66 -1.78 -14.33 -11.02
CA VAL A 66 -2.35 -12.98 -11.14
C VAL A 66 -1.21 -11.98 -11.32
N LEU A 67 -1.30 -11.15 -12.36
CA LEU A 67 -0.43 -9.99 -12.53
C LEU A 67 -1.00 -8.82 -11.75
N TYR A 68 -0.28 -8.38 -10.73
CA TYR A 68 -0.75 -7.37 -9.79
C TYR A 68 0.04 -6.07 -9.94
N LEU A 69 -0.62 -4.99 -10.39
CA LEU A 69 -0.07 -3.65 -10.57
C LEU A 69 -0.61 -2.73 -9.45
N PRO A 70 0.10 -2.63 -8.33
CA PRO A 70 -0.45 -2.12 -7.08
C PRO A 70 -0.48 -0.59 -7.00
N ALA A 71 -1.22 -0.09 -5.99
CA ALA A 71 -1.22 1.32 -5.63
C ALA A 71 0.01 1.71 -4.79
N VAL A 72 0.57 0.79 -4.02
CA VAL A 72 1.67 1.07 -3.09
C VAL A 72 2.78 0.03 -3.21
N SER A 73 4.00 0.39 -2.80
CA SER A 73 5.12 -0.54 -2.69
C SER A 73 4.83 -1.62 -1.67
N TRP A 74 5.31 -2.85 -1.90
CA TRP A 74 5.17 -3.96 -0.95
C TRP A 74 5.71 -3.63 0.45
N SER A 75 6.80 -2.89 0.51
CA SER A 75 7.46 -2.50 1.76
C SER A 75 6.88 -1.25 2.41
N TYR A 76 5.84 -0.66 1.82
CA TYR A 76 5.12 0.46 2.42
C TYR A 76 4.16 -0.01 3.51
N ARG A 77 3.31 0.87 4.04
CA ARG A 77 2.26 0.53 5.02
C ARG A 77 1.41 -0.64 4.51
N PHE A 78 1.11 -1.57 5.39
CA PHE A 78 0.29 -2.73 5.03
C PHE A 78 -1.18 -2.30 4.87
N GLN A 79 -1.71 -2.46 3.67
CA GLN A 79 -3.02 -1.96 3.28
C GLN A 79 -3.71 -2.95 2.32
N ARG A 80 -4.85 -2.54 1.72
CA ARG A 80 -5.59 -3.36 0.73
C ARG A 80 -4.71 -4.06 -0.31
N PRO A 81 -3.71 -3.41 -0.95
CA PRO A 81 -2.88 -4.09 -1.95
C PRO A 81 -2.19 -5.33 -1.43
N GLN A 82 -1.61 -5.26 -0.24
CA GLN A 82 -0.92 -6.40 0.38
C GLN A 82 -1.92 -7.45 0.89
N HIS A 83 -3.02 -7.02 1.52
CA HIS A 83 -4.09 -7.92 1.97
C HIS A 83 -4.66 -8.74 0.81
N LEU A 84 -5.01 -8.06 -0.29
CA LEU A 84 -5.60 -8.71 -1.46
C LEU A 84 -4.61 -9.65 -2.16
N ALA A 85 -3.35 -9.23 -2.30
CA ALA A 85 -2.31 -10.08 -2.88
C ALA A 85 -2.08 -11.37 -2.06
N LEU A 86 -2.05 -11.26 -0.73
CA LEU A 86 -1.93 -12.43 0.14
C LEU A 86 -3.18 -13.31 0.11
N ALA A 87 -4.38 -12.71 0.05
CA ALA A 87 -5.63 -13.47 -0.04
C ALA A 87 -5.70 -14.29 -1.34
N LEU A 88 -5.31 -13.69 -2.47
CA LEU A 88 -5.23 -14.38 -3.76
C LEU A 88 -4.20 -15.54 -3.72
N ALA A 89 -3.03 -15.29 -3.14
CA ALA A 89 -2.00 -16.34 -2.98
C ALA A 89 -2.50 -17.49 -2.10
N ARG A 90 -3.19 -17.19 -0.98
CA ARG A 90 -3.82 -18.21 -0.10
C ARG A 90 -4.95 -18.97 -0.80
N ALA A 91 -5.64 -18.33 -1.73
CA ALA A 91 -6.67 -18.97 -2.56
C ALA A 91 -6.08 -19.89 -3.66
N GLY A 92 -4.75 -20.04 -3.72
CA GLY A 92 -4.07 -20.90 -4.66
C GLY A 92 -3.66 -20.23 -5.98
N HIS A 93 -3.82 -18.92 -6.11
CA HIS A 93 -3.37 -18.14 -7.26
C HIS A 93 -2.00 -17.52 -7.01
N PRO A 94 -0.93 -17.93 -7.70
CA PRO A 94 0.34 -17.21 -7.61
C PRO A 94 0.17 -15.73 -7.97
N VAL A 95 0.77 -14.83 -7.19
CA VAL A 95 0.68 -13.39 -7.44
C VAL A 95 2.05 -12.84 -7.83
N LEU A 96 2.13 -12.21 -8.99
CA LEU A 96 3.28 -11.40 -9.38
C LEU A 96 2.96 -9.92 -9.07
N TYR A 97 3.40 -9.46 -7.91
CA TYR A 97 3.23 -8.08 -7.43
C TYR A 97 4.34 -7.20 -7.99
N VAL A 98 4.01 -6.29 -8.90
CA VAL A 98 4.97 -5.39 -9.56
C VAL A 98 5.24 -4.19 -8.66
N ASP A 99 6.28 -4.28 -7.83
CA ASP A 99 6.62 -3.31 -6.80
C ASP A 99 7.61 -2.25 -7.27
N GLY A 100 7.10 -1.08 -7.61
CA GLY A 100 7.92 0.11 -7.82
C GLY A 100 9.06 -0.08 -8.82
N PHE A 101 10.06 0.81 -8.74
CA PHE A 101 11.12 0.92 -9.71
C PHE A 101 12.50 0.71 -9.09
N LEU A 102 13.36 -0.04 -9.76
CA LEU A 102 14.77 -0.08 -9.44
C LEU A 102 15.43 1.26 -9.78
N ARG A 103 15.92 1.97 -8.78
CA ARG A 103 16.58 3.27 -8.93
C ARG A 103 18.08 3.18 -9.27
N SER A 104 18.69 2.00 -9.09
CA SER A 104 20.13 1.80 -9.30
C SER A 104 20.42 1.25 -10.70
N ARG A 105 21.38 1.87 -11.42
CA ARG A 105 21.89 1.38 -12.70
C ARG A 105 22.79 0.13 -12.55
N LEU A 106 23.28 -0.13 -11.34
CA LEU A 106 24.17 -1.26 -11.03
C LEU A 106 23.43 -2.55 -10.73
N LEU A 107 22.10 -2.47 -10.56
CA LEU A 107 21.27 -3.65 -10.31
C LEU A 107 20.71 -4.22 -11.63
N PRO A 108 20.37 -5.51 -11.67
CA PRO A 108 19.70 -6.11 -12.83
C PRO A 108 18.43 -5.38 -13.23
N ALA A 109 17.99 -5.51 -14.46
CA ALA A 109 16.77 -4.84 -14.97
C ALA A 109 15.52 -5.22 -14.17
N ARG A 110 15.53 -6.39 -13.55
CA ARG A 110 14.49 -6.90 -12.65
C ARG A 110 15.11 -7.54 -11.42
N ARG A 111 14.40 -7.50 -10.29
CA ARG A 111 14.79 -8.19 -9.05
C ARG A 111 13.53 -8.72 -8.37
N VAL A 112 13.50 -10.01 -8.05
CA VAL A 112 12.51 -10.58 -7.14
C VAL A 112 12.98 -10.27 -5.72
N LEU A 113 12.15 -9.56 -4.94
CA LEU A 113 12.49 -9.11 -3.58
C LEU A 113 11.99 -10.06 -2.51
N HIS A 114 10.91 -10.76 -2.81
CA HIS A 114 10.21 -11.61 -1.86
C HIS A 114 9.53 -12.74 -2.62
N THR A 115 9.60 -13.94 -2.06
CA THR A 115 8.86 -15.10 -2.57
C THR A 115 8.41 -15.89 -1.36
N GLN A 116 7.12 -15.98 -1.13
CA GLN A 116 6.55 -16.74 -0.02
C GLN A 116 5.10 -17.14 -0.36
N GLY A 117 4.77 -18.42 -0.21
CA GLY A 117 3.39 -18.90 -0.33
C GLY A 117 2.69 -18.51 -1.64
N GLY A 118 3.40 -18.56 -2.79
CA GLY A 118 2.84 -18.16 -4.09
C GLY A 118 2.89 -16.66 -4.39
N LEU A 119 3.37 -15.82 -3.49
CA LEU A 119 3.56 -14.40 -3.73
C LEU A 119 4.99 -14.08 -4.18
N HIS A 120 5.12 -13.41 -5.32
CA HIS A 120 6.39 -12.96 -5.89
C HIS A 120 6.38 -11.44 -6.05
N VAL A 121 7.20 -10.73 -5.27
CA VAL A 121 7.33 -9.27 -5.38
C VAL A 121 8.44 -8.95 -6.36
N LEU A 122 8.08 -8.38 -7.49
CA LEU A 122 8.99 -8.04 -8.59
C LEU A 122 9.23 -6.53 -8.64
N ARG A 123 10.45 -6.10 -8.39
CA ARG A 123 10.88 -4.72 -8.63
C ARG A 123 11.59 -4.62 -9.99
N MET A 124 11.18 -3.63 -10.78
CA MET A 124 11.70 -3.42 -12.12
C MET A 124 12.43 -2.08 -12.24
N ARG A 125 13.45 -2.04 -13.12
CA ARG A 125 14.09 -0.78 -13.50
C ARG A 125 13.25 -0.07 -14.56
N VAL A 126 12.92 1.19 -14.31
CA VAL A 126 12.22 2.05 -15.26
C VAL A 126 13.11 3.25 -15.56
N PRO A 127 13.26 3.63 -16.84
CA PRO A 127 13.97 4.85 -17.23
C PRO A 127 13.32 6.09 -16.59
N GLY A 128 14.14 7.07 -16.22
CA GLY A 128 13.65 8.27 -15.55
C GLY A 128 13.35 8.06 -14.06
N ARG A 129 12.52 8.93 -13.51
CA ARG A 129 11.99 8.88 -12.15
C ARG A 129 10.52 9.31 -12.18
N PRO A 130 9.64 8.50 -12.79
CA PRO A 130 8.23 8.85 -12.87
C PRO A 130 7.65 8.95 -11.46
N ASP A 131 6.75 9.91 -11.27
CA ASP A 131 5.92 10.00 -10.08
C ASP A 131 4.59 9.28 -10.38
N PRO A 132 4.29 8.14 -9.75
CA PRO A 132 3.10 7.33 -10.04
C PRO A 132 1.77 8.07 -9.87
N TYR A 133 1.77 9.15 -9.07
CA TYR A 133 0.58 9.95 -8.82
C TYR A 133 0.43 11.13 -9.77
N ARG A 134 1.50 11.51 -10.48
CA ARG A 134 1.50 12.68 -11.35
C ARG A 134 1.54 12.34 -12.83
N GLU A 135 2.15 11.23 -13.18
CA GLU A 135 2.43 10.88 -14.58
C GLU A 135 2.12 9.42 -14.85
N PRO A 136 1.28 9.09 -15.84
CA PRO A 136 1.11 7.73 -16.29
C PRO A 136 2.41 7.23 -16.94
N LEU A 137 2.62 5.92 -16.96
CA LEU A 137 3.69 5.32 -17.74
C LEU A 137 3.53 5.65 -19.22
N ASP A 138 4.62 6.04 -19.87
CA ASP A 138 4.63 6.18 -21.31
C ASP A 138 4.62 4.79 -21.99
N ARG A 139 4.15 4.75 -23.24
CA ARG A 139 3.99 3.51 -24.02
C ARG A 139 5.29 2.74 -24.19
N ARG A 140 6.42 3.43 -24.37
CA ARG A 140 7.72 2.79 -24.58
C ARG A 140 8.18 2.06 -23.31
N THR A 141 8.02 2.73 -22.16
CA THR A 141 8.34 2.15 -20.86
C THR A 141 7.41 0.98 -20.53
N ALA A 142 6.10 1.12 -20.81
CA ALA A 142 5.13 0.05 -20.64
C ALA A 142 5.49 -1.19 -21.50
N ALA A 143 5.84 -1.00 -22.77
CA ALA A 143 6.26 -2.08 -23.65
C ALA A 143 7.52 -2.80 -23.13
N LEU A 144 8.54 -2.05 -22.67
CA LEU A 144 9.75 -2.62 -22.10
C LEU A 144 9.47 -3.45 -20.82
N MET A 145 8.58 -2.95 -19.97
CA MET A 145 8.15 -3.67 -18.77
C MET A 145 7.36 -4.94 -19.14
N THR A 146 6.49 -4.84 -20.13
CA THR A 146 5.73 -5.99 -20.67
C THR A 146 6.67 -7.12 -21.09
N GLU A 147 7.66 -6.84 -21.94
CA GLU A 147 8.63 -7.87 -22.38
C GLU A 147 9.36 -8.51 -21.19
N THR A 148 9.71 -7.71 -20.18
CA THR A 148 10.38 -8.21 -18.97
C THR A 148 9.48 -9.13 -18.14
N ILE A 149 8.19 -8.80 -18.03
CA ILE A 149 7.19 -9.61 -17.32
C ILE A 149 6.94 -10.91 -18.08
N LEU A 150 6.68 -10.83 -19.40
CA LEU A 150 6.43 -11.99 -20.25
C LEU A 150 7.58 -12.99 -20.20
N ALA A 151 8.82 -12.52 -20.27
CA ALA A 151 10.00 -13.38 -20.12
C ALA A 151 10.08 -14.08 -18.75
N GLY A 152 9.43 -13.53 -17.74
CA GLY A 152 9.35 -14.11 -16.39
C GLY A 152 8.26 -15.15 -16.20
N LEU A 153 7.19 -15.09 -16.99
CA LEU A 153 6.01 -15.98 -16.86
C LEU A 153 6.24 -17.42 -17.39
N ARG A 154 7.35 -17.70 -18.08
CA ARG A 154 7.72 -19.06 -18.55
C ARG A 154 6.57 -19.83 -19.22
N HIS A 155 5.73 -19.14 -20.02
CA HIS A 155 4.55 -19.69 -20.71
C HIS A 155 3.31 -19.92 -19.82
N GLU A 156 3.33 -19.57 -18.54
CA GLU A 156 2.12 -19.57 -17.73
C GLU A 156 1.17 -18.46 -18.21
N ARG A 157 -0.10 -18.82 -18.43
CA ARG A 157 -1.15 -17.83 -18.77
C ARG A 157 -1.78 -17.32 -17.48
N PRO A 158 -1.61 -16.03 -17.14
CA PRO A 158 -2.24 -15.46 -15.96
C PRO A 158 -3.77 -15.44 -16.08
N LEU A 159 -4.44 -15.43 -14.91
CA LEU A 159 -5.89 -15.29 -14.79
C LEU A 159 -6.35 -13.91 -15.26
N MET A 160 -5.63 -12.87 -14.82
CA MET A 160 -5.97 -11.46 -15.08
C MET A 160 -4.78 -10.54 -14.83
N VAL A 161 -4.92 -9.30 -15.31
CA VAL A 161 -4.12 -8.16 -14.87
C VAL A 161 -4.98 -7.32 -13.93
N LEU A 162 -4.57 -7.17 -12.67
CA LEU A 162 -5.21 -6.32 -11.69
C LEU A 162 -4.44 -5.00 -11.58
N VAL A 163 -5.11 -3.88 -11.83
CA VAL A 163 -4.54 -2.52 -11.78
C VAL A 163 -5.19 -1.73 -10.66
N GLN A 164 -4.40 -1.05 -9.83
CA GLN A 164 -4.92 -0.20 -8.75
C GLN A 164 -4.62 1.29 -8.91
N LEU A 165 -3.70 1.67 -9.79
CA LEU A 165 -3.42 3.07 -10.08
C LEU A 165 -3.56 3.35 -11.57
N PRO A 166 -4.14 4.52 -11.95
CA PRO A 166 -4.12 4.99 -13.34
C PRO A 166 -2.73 5.05 -13.96
N PHE A 167 -1.68 5.23 -13.14
CA PHE A 167 -0.28 5.16 -13.56
C PHE A 167 0.04 3.91 -14.40
N TRP A 168 -0.50 2.76 -14.00
CA TRP A 168 -0.26 1.47 -14.65
C TRP A 168 -1.11 1.21 -15.89
N ALA A 169 -1.99 2.13 -16.27
CA ALA A 169 -2.99 1.90 -17.32
C ALA A 169 -2.40 1.40 -18.63
N GLU A 170 -1.28 1.99 -19.11
CA GLU A 170 -0.63 1.53 -20.37
C GLU A 170 -0.03 0.13 -20.21
N LEU A 171 0.62 -0.15 -19.10
CA LEU A 171 1.19 -1.48 -18.82
C LEU A 171 0.08 -2.54 -18.69
N GLY A 172 -0.98 -2.22 -17.93
CA GLY A 172 -2.11 -3.13 -17.75
C GLY A 172 -2.78 -3.51 -19.06
N ARG A 173 -3.05 -2.52 -19.92
CA ARG A 173 -3.63 -2.74 -21.26
C ARG A 173 -2.72 -3.58 -22.15
N GLU A 174 -1.44 -3.27 -22.18
CA GLU A 174 -0.50 -3.99 -23.04
C GLU A 174 -0.35 -5.46 -22.60
N LEU A 175 -0.29 -5.72 -21.30
CA LEU A 175 -0.26 -7.07 -20.74
C LEU A 175 -1.56 -7.84 -21.05
N ALA A 176 -2.73 -7.22 -20.79
CA ALA A 176 -4.03 -7.83 -21.06
C ALA A 176 -4.17 -8.22 -22.54
N ARG A 177 -3.84 -7.28 -23.44
CA ARG A 177 -3.89 -7.50 -24.90
C ARG A 177 -2.92 -8.60 -25.36
N ARG A 178 -1.68 -8.60 -24.88
CA ARG A 178 -0.63 -9.55 -25.31
C ARG A 178 -0.88 -10.97 -24.83
N LEU A 179 -1.49 -11.11 -23.67
CA LEU A 179 -1.77 -12.41 -23.04
C LEU A 179 -3.20 -12.88 -23.31
N ASP A 180 -4.03 -12.04 -23.89
CA ASP A 180 -5.47 -12.29 -24.09
C ASP A 180 -6.15 -12.69 -22.77
N ILE A 181 -6.03 -11.84 -21.76
CA ILE A 181 -6.56 -12.03 -20.40
C ILE A 181 -7.31 -10.79 -19.93
N PRO A 182 -8.26 -10.93 -19.00
CA PRO A 182 -9.03 -9.81 -18.47
C PRO A 182 -8.16 -8.72 -17.84
N LEU A 183 -8.55 -7.47 -18.05
CA LEU A 183 -8.07 -6.27 -17.35
C LEU A 183 -9.04 -5.91 -16.25
N VAL A 184 -8.61 -6.01 -15.00
CA VAL A 184 -9.41 -5.64 -13.83
C VAL A 184 -8.86 -4.34 -13.24
N TYR A 185 -9.72 -3.35 -13.05
CA TYR A 185 -9.36 -2.11 -12.35
C TYR A 185 -9.96 -2.10 -10.94
N ASP A 186 -9.12 -2.15 -9.92
CA ASP A 186 -9.52 -2.02 -8.51
C ASP A 186 -9.38 -0.55 -8.09
N ARG A 187 -10.49 0.17 -8.15
CA ARG A 187 -10.61 1.60 -7.84
C ARG A 187 -10.71 1.77 -6.33
N ILE A 188 -9.57 2.04 -5.69
CA ILE A 188 -9.44 2.04 -4.23
C ILE A 188 -9.64 3.41 -3.61
N ASP A 189 -9.42 4.49 -4.37
CA ASP A 189 -9.45 5.87 -3.89
C ASP A 189 -9.91 6.83 -4.98
N LEU A 190 -10.31 8.03 -4.58
CA LEU A 190 -10.48 9.19 -5.45
C LEU A 190 -9.11 9.84 -5.71
N HIS A 191 -8.33 9.29 -6.64
CA HIS A 191 -6.92 9.67 -6.85
C HIS A 191 -6.71 11.18 -7.03
N VAL A 192 -7.60 11.86 -7.77
CA VAL A 192 -7.52 13.32 -7.98
C VAL A 192 -7.76 14.12 -6.70
N GLY A 193 -8.34 13.51 -5.67
CA GLY A 193 -8.58 14.14 -4.37
C GLY A 193 -7.32 14.32 -3.52
N PHE A 194 -6.22 13.64 -3.88
CA PHE A 194 -4.98 13.77 -3.16
C PHE A 194 -4.22 15.04 -3.55
N PRO A 195 -3.61 15.76 -2.58
CA PRO A 195 -2.84 16.97 -2.85
C PRO A 195 -1.74 16.75 -3.89
N GLY A 196 -1.71 17.62 -4.89
CA GLY A 196 -0.68 17.61 -5.94
C GLY A 196 -0.87 16.58 -7.04
N VAL A 197 -1.94 15.78 -7.02
CA VAL A 197 -2.32 14.93 -8.16
C VAL A 197 -2.94 15.80 -9.25
N PRO A 198 -2.40 15.80 -10.48
CA PRO A 198 -2.92 16.66 -11.54
C PRO A 198 -4.25 16.13 -12.10
N VAL A 199 -5.17 17.05 -12.43
CA VAL A 199 -6.51 16.73 -12.99
C VAL A 199 -6.44 15.84 -14.24
N ARG A 200 -5.37 15.92 -15.03
CA ARG A 200 -5.18 15.04 -16.21
C ARG A 200 -5.25 13.54 -15.88
N ILE A 201 -4.99 13.15 -14.62
CA ILE A 201 -5.10 11.73 -14.18
C ILE A 201 -6.55 11.25 -14.31
N GLU A 202 -7.56 12.10 -14.15
CA GLU A 202 -8.96 11.74 -14.37
C GLU A 202 -9.21 11.24 -15.80
N THR A 203 -8.56 11.85 -16.80
CA THR A 203 -8.71 11.42 -18.20
C THR A 203 -8.12 10.02 -18.40
N VAL A 204 -6.99 9.74 -17.76
CA VAL A 204 -6.35 8.41 -17.82
C VAL A 204 -7.21 7.37 -17.09
N GLU A 205 -7.73 7.72 -15.91
CA GLU A 205 -8.62 6.85 -15.12
C GLU A 205 -9.94 6.60 -15.86
N ALA A 206 -10.56 7.64 -16.43
CA ALA A 206 -11.81 7.50 -17.20
C ALA A 206 -11.64 6.57 -18.42
N ARG A 207 -10.46 6.59 -19.05
CA ARG A 207 -10.14 5.65 -20.12
C ARG A 207 -9.95 4.24 -19.57
N LEU A 208 -9.22 4.07 -18.48
CA LEU A 208 -9.00 2.78 -17.82
C LEU A 208 -10.32 2.12 -17.40
N ILE A 209 -11.26 2.91 -16.83
CA ILE A 209 -12.60 2.44 -16.46
C ILE A 209 -13.37 1.90 -17.67
N ARG A 210 -13.30 2.57 -18.83
CA ARG A 210 -14.02 2.11 -20.04
C ARG A 210 -13.40 0.88 -20.67
N GLU A 211 -12.09 0.70 -20.52
CA GLU A 211 -11.34 -0.37 -21.16
C GLU A 211 -11.18 -1.62 -20.25
N ALA A 212 -11.47 -1.49 -18.96
CA ALA A 212 -11.43 -2.61 -18.03
C ALA A 212 -12.63 -3.55 -18.24
N ASP A 213 -12.38 -4.85 -18.23
CA ASP A 213 -13.42 -5.88 -18.29
C ASP A 213 -14.24 -5.94 -17.01
N LEU A 214 -13.62 -5.58 -15.88
CA LEU A 214 -14.26 -5.45 -14.57
C LEU A 214 -13.67 -4.26 -13.82
N VAL A 215 -14.53 -3.44 -13.24
CA VAL A 215 -14.14 -2.40 -12.28
C VAL A 215 -14.60 -2.80 -10.89
N CYS A 216 -13.66 -3.01 -9.97
CA CYS A 216 -13.95 -3.09 -8.54
C CYS A 216 -13.87 -1.69 -7.94
N ALA A 217 -14.77 -1.36 -7.02
CA ALA A 217 -14.73 -0.10 -6.28
C ALA A 217 -14.88 -0.37 -4.79
N THR A 218 -14.07 0.28 -3.95
CA THR A 218 -14.11 0.07 -2.50
C THR A 218 -15.29 0.74 -1.83
N ALA A 219 -15.79 1.85 -2.39
CA ALA A 219 -16.89 2.62 -1.82
C ALA A 219 -17.99 2.89 -2.86
N GLY A 220 -19.22 3.11 -2.39
CA GLY A 220 -20.37 3.39 -3.24
C GLY A 220 -20.13 4.58 -4.18
N LEU A 221 -19.60 5.68 -3.64
CA LEU A 221 -19.29 6.89 -4.42
C LEU A 221 -18.24 6.61 -5.51
N LEU A 222 -17.28 5.72 -5.26
CA LEU A 222 -16.31 5.31 -6.28
C LEU A 222 -16.93 4.42 -7.37
N ALA A 223 -18.05 3.76 -7.10
CA ALA A 223 -18.75 2.91 -8.07
C ALA A 223 -19.70 3.70 -9.00
N GLU A 224 -20.11 4.92 -8.66
CA GLU A 224 -21.11 5.70 -9.41
C GLU A 224 -20.68 5.95 -10.84
N ARG A 225 -19.58 6.67 -11.04
CA ARG A 225 -19.07 7.00 -12.38
C ARG A 225 -18.74 5.76 -13.23
N PRO A 226 -18.10 4.70 -12.70
CA PRO A 226 -17.91 3.46 -13.44
C PRO A 226 -19.21 2.84 -13.95
N ARG A 227 -20.29 2.83 -13.15
CA ARG A 227 -21.59 2.25 -13.56
C ARG A 227 -22.23 2.92 -14.77
N GLU A 228 -21.88 4.16 -15.05
CA GLU A 228 -22.39 4.90 -16.21
C GLU A 228 -21.73 4.47 -17.53
N VAL A 229 -20.49 3.93 -17.47
CA VAL A 229 -19.64 3.75 -18.65
C VAL A 229 -19.00 2.35 -18.78
N SER A 230 -19.08 1.52 -17.74
CA SER A 230 -18.55 0.16 -17.72
C SER A 230 -19.70 -0.86 -17.60
N PRO A 231 -19.63 -1.96 -18.37
CA PRO A 231 -20.67 -3.01 -18.30
C PRO A 231 -20.62 -3.81 -17.00
N GLN A 232 -19.48 -3.86 -16.33
CA GLN A 232 -19.29 -4.66 -15.11
C GLN A 232 -18.62 -3.83 -14.01
N VAL A 233 -19.38 -3.55 -12.95
CA VAL A 233 -18.89 -2.85 -11.77
C VAL A 233 -19.27 -3.62 -10.52
N LEU A 234 -18.28 -3.98 -9.73
CA LEU A 234 -18.42 -4.68 -8.46
C LEU A 234 -18.09 -3.73 -7.30
N LEU A 235 -19.01 -3.57 -6.35
CA LEU A 235 -18.68 -2.97 -5.07
C LEU A 235 -17.96 -4.02 -4.21
N LEU A 236 -16.66 -3.78 -3.97
CA LEU A 236 -15.77 -4.67 -3.22
C LEU A 236 -15.09 -3.88 -2.10
N PRO A 237 -15.75 -3.70 -0.94
CA PRO A 237 -15.19 -2.97 0.19
C PRO A 237 -13.86 -3.53 0.68
N ASN A 238 -13.19 -2.77 1.53
CA ASN A 238 -12.03 -3.24 2.26
C ASN A 238 -12.42 -4.33 3.26
N GLY A 239 -11.45 -4.95 3.85
CA GLY A 239 -11.62 -5.99 4.86
C GLY A 239 -10.35 -6.14 5.68
N VAL A 240 -10.38 -7.06 6.61
CA VAL A 240 -9.27 -7.37 7.51
C VAL A 240 -9.06 -8.88 7.58
N ASP A 241 -7.82 -9.30 7.79
CA ASP A 241 -7.48 -10.69 8.11
C ASP A 241 -7.70 -10.91 9.61
N LEU A 242 -8.85 -11.47 9.98
CA LEU A 242 -9.23 -11.72 11.39
C LEU A 242 -8.19 -12.55 12.15
N ALA A 243 -7.43 -13.41 11.46
CA ALA A 243 -6.38 -14.20 12.11
C ALA A 243 -5.22 -13.33 12.64
N ALA A 244 -5.05 -12.13 12.11
CA ALA A 244 -4.05 -11.17 12.59
C ALA A 244 -4.53 -10.35 13.80
N PHE A 245 -5.83 -10.40 14.14
CA PHE A 245 -6.45 -9.63 15.22
C PHE A 245 -7.01 -10.60 16.26
N PRO A 246 -6.21 -11.03 17.25
CA PRO A 246 -6.69 -11.90 18.31
C PRO A 246 -7.74 -11.18 19.16
N ALA A 247 -8.72 -11.91 19.62
CA ALA A 247 -9.78 -11.36 20.50
C ALA A 247 -9.14 -10.59 21.68
N PRO A 248 -9.72 -9.47 22.10
CA PRO A 248 -9.19 -8.65 23.19
C PRO A 248 -9.05 -9.47 24.46
N ALA A 249 -7.85 -9.45 25.06
CA ALA A 249 -7.46 -10.37 26.14
C ALA A 249 -8.04 -10.02 27.50
N ALA A 250 -8.63 -8.84 27.72
CA ALA A 250 -9.11 -8.46 29.06
C ALA A 250 -10.20 -7.42 29.03
N VAL A 251 -11.20 -7.64 29.88
CA VAL A 251 -12.12 -6.58 30.33
C VAL A 251 -11.32 -5.57 31.14
N ARG A 252 -11.45 -4.31 30.79
CA ARG A 252 -10.78 -3.20 31.44
C ARG A 252 -11.13 -3.13 32.92
N GLN A 253 -10.13 -2.80 33.76
CA GLN A 253 -10.36 -2.55 35.19
C GLN A 253 -11.15 -1.27 35.40
N SER A 254 -12.16 -1.32 36.27
CA SER A 254 -12.93 -0.17 36.69
C SER A 254 -12.02 0.89 37.32
N GLY A 255 -12.19 2.17 36.92
CA GLY A 255 -11.42 3.31 37.45
C GLY A 255 -10.20 3.74 36.62
N SER A 256 -9.81 2.99 35.58
CA SER A 256 -8.76 3.47 34.68
C SER A 256 -9.26 4.57 33.73
N PRO A 257 -8.41 5.54 33.27
CA PRO A 257 -8.83 6.57 32.29
C PRO A 257 -9.27 5.96 30.97
N VAL A 258 -10.30 6.49 30.33
CA VAL A 258 -10.73 6.06 28.98
C VAL A 258 -9.61 6.30 27.99
N VAL A 259 -9.26 5.30 27.19
CA VAL A 259 -8.23 5.38 26.14
C VAL A 259 -8.90 5.48 24.78
N VAL A 260 -8.70 6.60 24.13
CA VAL A 260 -9.22 6.88 22.78
C VAL A 260 -8.06 6.90 21.81
N GLY A 261 -8.18 6.26 20.66
CA GLY A 261 -7.03 6.22 19.76
C GLY A 261 -7.35 6.21 18.28
N TYR A 262 -6.31 6.48 17.51
CA TYR A 262 -6.31 6.42 16.05
C TYR A 262 -5.03 5.75 15.57
N VAL A 263 -5.14 4.91 14.53
CA VAL A 263 -4.00 4.34 13.83
C VAL A 263 -4.09 4.66 12.34
N GLY A 264 -3.04 5.29 11.79
CA GLY A 264 -2.96 5.65 10.38
C GLY A 264 -2.19 6.95 10.14
N ALA A 265 -2.00 7.33 8.88
CA ALA A 265 -1.37 8.59 8.54
C ALA A 265 -2.18 9.79 9.06
N LEU A 266 -1.48 10.73 9.67
CA LEU A 266 -2.02 12.00 10.14
C LEU A 266 -1.79 13.04 9.02
N GLY A 267 -2.56 12.87 7.94
CA GLY A 267 -2.47 13.69 6.72
C GLY A 267 -3.53 14.78 6.65
N PRO A 268 -3.64 15.52 5.52
CA PRO A 268 -4.59 16.62 5.36
C PRO A 268 -6.07 16.26 5.51
N TRP A 269 -6.38 14.97 5.45
CA TRP A 269 -7.72 14.43 5.70
C TRP A 269 -8.05 14.23 7.18
N PHE A 270 -7.05 14.31 8.07
CA PHE A 270 -7.25 14.14 9.51
C PHE A 270 -7.82 15.39 10.13
N ASP A 271 -8.89 15.26 10.90
CA ASP A 271 -9.57 16.38 11.57
C ASP A 271 -8.90 16.70 12.91
N VAL A 272 -7.88 17.54 12.84
CA VAL A 272 -7.11 18.01 14.00
C VAL A 272 -8.00 18.77 14.97
N GLU A 273 -8.94 19.61 14.47
CA GLU A 273 -9.80 20.43 15.31
C GLU A 273 -10.78 19.58 16.12
N ALA A 274 -11.40 18.58 15.50
CA ALA A 274 -12.31 17.67 16.19
C ALA A 274 -11.58 16.89 17.30
N VAL A 275 -10.37 16.38 17.02
CA VAL A 275 -9.56 15.66 18.01
C VAL A 275 -9.11 16.60 19.14
N ALA A 276 -8.70 17.83 18.83
CA ALA A 276 -8.34 18.82 19.84
C ALA A 276 -9.52 19.23 20.72
N ALA A 277 -10.70 19.39 20.12
CA ALA A 277 -11.94 19.69 20.86
C ALA A 277 -12.30 18.56 21.82
N ALA A 278 -12.23 17.30 21.35
CA ALA A 278 -12.45 16.13 22.19
C ALA A 278 -11.43 16.03 23.34
N GLY A 279 -10.14 16.27 23.07
CA GLY A 279 -9.11 16.27 24.11
C GLY A 279 -9.34 17.29 25.20
N ARG A 280 -9.81 18.49 24.85
CA ARG A 280 -10.18 19.53 25.81
C ARG A 280 -11.47 19.23 26.60
N ALA A 281 -12.45 18.61 25.92
CA ALA A 281 -13.73 18.28 26.53
C ALA A 281 -13.65 17.11 27.54
N PHE A 282 -12.69 16.22 27.35
CA PHE A 282 -12.48 15.04 28.19
C PHE A 282 -11.05 14.99 28.76
N PRO A 283 -10.70 15.88 29.70
CA PRO A 283 -9.33 16.00 30.22
C PRO A 283 -8.84 14.76 30.98
N ASP A 284 -9.75 13.95 31.53
CA ASP A 284 -9.43 12.71 32.25
C ASP A 284 -9.26 11.50 31.30
N TRP A 285 -9.54 11.66 30.01
CA TRP A 285 -9.33 10.62 28.99
C TRP A 285 -7.91 10.72 28.42
N ARG A 286 -7.40 9.63 27.91
CA ARG A 286 -6.11 9.57 27.20
C ARG A 286 -6.34 9.42 25.71
N PHE A 287 -5.73 10.30 24.92
CA PHE A 287 -5.76 10.22 23.46
C PHE A 287 -4.42 9.71 22.94
N ARG A 288 -4.44 8.69 22.09
CA ARG A 288 -3.23 8.08 21.51
C ARG A 288 -3.35 8.04 19.99
N LEU A 289 -2.43 8.73 19.30
CA LEU A 289 -2.40 8.80 17.84
C LEU A 289 -1.15 8.07 17.32
N ALA A 290 -1.35 6.93 16.64
CA ALA A 290 -0.27 6.16 16.04
C ALA A 290 -0.27 6.38 14.53
N GLY A 291 0.84 6.88 13.97
CA GLY A 291 1.02 7.10 12.55
C GLY A 291 2.05 8.17 12.22
N GLN A 292 2.42 8.22 10.96
CA GLN A 292 3.30 9.27 10.47
C GLN A 292 2.53 10.60 10.38
N VAL A 293 3.13 11.66 10.92
CA VAL A 293 2.62 13.02 10.77
C VAL A 293 3.02 13.53 9.37
N GLU A 294 2.02 13.81 8.56
CA GLU A 294 2.17 14.32 7.19
C GLU A 294 1.60 15.76 7.07
N ASP A 295 0.71 16.15 7.99
CA ASP A 295 0.12 17.48 8.06
C ASP A 295 0.74 18.28 9.22
N PRO A 296 1.32 19.47 8.96
CA PRO A 296 1.89 20.32 10.01
C PRO A 296 0.85 20.80 11.04
N GLU A 297 -0.45 20.84 10.71
CA GLU A 297 -1.50 21.22 11.66
C GLU A 297 -1.57 20.28 12.87
N VAL A 298 -1.15 19.02 12.71
CA VAL A 298 -1.09 18.04 13.80
C VAL A 298 -0.21 18.50 14.97
N ALA A 299 0.77 19.39 14.71
CA ALA A 299 1.59 19.98 15.78
C ALA A 299 0.78 20.75 16.82
N ALA A 300 -0.41 21.26 16.48
CA ALA A 300 -1.30 21.94 17.42
C ALA A 300 -1.81 21.02 18.53
N LEU A 301 -1.78 19.71 18.35
CA LEU A 301 -2.18 18.72 19.35
C LEU A 301 -1.14 18.53 20.46
N ALA A 302 0.11 18.92 20.24
CA ALA A 302 1.20 18.76 21.21
C ALA A 302 0.99 19.56 22.51
N GLY A 303 0.10 20.59 22.49
CA GLY A 303 -0.26 21.37 23.67
C GLY A 303 -1.29 20.69 24.61
N LEU A 304 -1.84 19.56 24.24
CA LEU A 304 -2.83 18.83 25.05
C LEU A 304 -2.13 17.85 26.00
N PRO A 305 -2.29 17.99 27.33
CA PRO A 305 -1.56 17.17 28.31
C PRO A 305 -2.01 15.69 28.31
N ASN A 306 -3.19 15.41 27.79
CA ASN A 306 -3.80 14.09 27.73
C ASN A 306 -3.73 13.44 26.34
N LEU A 307 -2.93 14.02 25.41
CA LEU A 307 -2.76 13.50 24.06
C LEU A 307 -1.30 13.13 23.79
N GLU A 308 -1.10 11.91 23.30
CA GLU A 308 0.19 11.34 22.91
C GLU A 308 0.21 11.03 21.40
N THR A 309 1.22 11.50 20.68
CA THR A 309 1.56 11.04 19.32
C THR A 309 2.63 9.96 19.42
N VAL A 310 2.24 8.71 19.13
CA VAL A 310 3.12 7.52 19.26
C VAL A 310 4.13 7.42 18.12
N GLY A 311 3.86 8.09 17.00
CA GLY A 311 4.62 7.90 15.76
C GLY A 311 4.12 6.68 14.95
N GLU A 312 4.82 6.35 13.86
CA GLU A 312 4.46 5.22 13.01
C GLU A 312 4.82 3.90 13.70
N ILE A 313 3.83 3.01 13.84
CA ILE A 313 4.03 1.65 14.38
C ILE A 313 4.01 0.60 13.25
N PRO A 314 4.74 -0.52 13.40
CA PRO A 314 4.66 -1.65 12.48
C PRO A 314 3.24 -2.23 12.43
N PHE A 315 2.81 -2.75 11.27
CA PHE A 315 1.50 -3.38 11.15
C PHE A 315 1.28 -4.53 12.14
N ALA A 316 2.33 -5.28 12.48
CA ALA A 316 2.27 -6.36 13.47
C ALA A 316 1.87 -5.87 14.87
N ASP A 317 2.10 -4.59 15.19
CA ASP A 317 1.80 -3.99 16.48
C ASP A 317 0.42 -3.32 16.51
N VAL A 318 -0.24 -3.17 15.32
CA VAL A 318 -1.56 -2.55 15.20
C VAL A 318 -2.63 -3.29 16.02
N PRO A 319 -2.72 -4.63 15.99
CA PRO A 319 -3.71 -5.35 16.80
C PRO A 319 -3.54 -5.07 18.30
N SER A 320 -2.30 -5.10 18.81
CA SER A 320 -2.01 -4.81 20.23
C SER A 320 -2.31 -3.36 20.59
N PHE A 321 -2.04 -2.42 19.69
CA PHE A 321 -2.37 -1.02 19.89
C PHE A 321 -3.90 -0.83 19.98
N LEU A 322 -4.67 -1.40 19.05
CA LEU A 322 -6.14 -1.33 19.04
C LEU A 322 -6.77 -2.02 20.25
N ALA A 323 -6.25 -3.18 20.65
CA ALA A 323 -6.70 -3.88 21.86
C ALA A 323 -6.51 -3.06 23.16
N GLY A 324 -5.61 -2.08 23.15
CA GLY A 324 -5.39 -1.14 24.27
C GLY A 324 -6.31 0.07 24.27
N LEU A 325 -7.24 0.19 23.31
CA LEU A 325 -8.18 1.30 23.18
C LEU A 325 -9.56 0.91 23.72
N ASP A 326 -10.25 1.89 24.30
CA ASP A 326 -11.69 1.77 24.60
C ASP A 326 -12.54 2.33 23.45
N VAL A 327 -11.98 3.29 22.70
CA VAL A 327 -12.63 3.93 21.57
C VAL A 327 -11.63 4.09 20.43
N ALA A 328 -11.91 3.50 19.29
CA ALA A 328 -11.16 3.75 18.07
C ALA A 328 -11.81 4.88 17.27
N LEU A 329 -10.99 5.83 16.81
CA LEU A 329 -11.42 6.98 16.02
C LEU A 329 -11.15 6.79 14.53
N VAL A 330 -12.00 7.39 13.71
CA VAL A 330 -11.76 7.65 12.29
C VAL A 330 -12.08 9.14 12.04
N PRO A 331 -11.27 10.07 12.57
CA PRO A 331 -11.58 11.50 12.58
C PRO A 331 -11.17 12.13 11.25
N PHE A 332 -11.98 11.92 10.24
CA PHE A 332 -11.75 12.48 8.91
C PHE A 332 -12.54 13.75 8.70
N ARG A 333 -11.87 14.75 8.12
CA ARG A 333 -12.54 15.96 7.60
C ARG A 333 -13.55 15.56 6.54
N ASP A 334 -14.65 16.32 6.42
CA ASP A 334 -15.65 16.13 5.37
C ASP A 334 -15.14 16.71 4.03
N LEU A 335 -14.42 15.89 3.26
CA LEU A 335 -13.82 16.24 1.98
C LEU A 335 -14.34 15.28 0.88
N PRO A 336 -14.32 15.68 -0.40
CA PRO A 336 -14.63 14.75 -1.50
C PRO A 336 -13.81 13.46 -1.44
N LEU A 337 -12.52 13.55 -1.06
CA LEU A 337 -11.64 12.40 -0.87
C LEU A 337 -12.17 11.47 0.22
N THR A 338 -12.49 11.99 1.41
CA THR A 338 -12.88 11.18 2.56
C THR A 338 -14.29 10.62 2.45
N ARG A 339 -15.20 11.30 1.72
CA ARG A 339 -16.52 10.77 1.35
C ARG A 339 -16.43 9.56 0.43
N ALA A 340 -15.34 9.46 -0.35
CA ALA A 340 -15.11 8.39 -1.30
C ALA A 340 -14.26 7.24 -0.72
N VAL A 341 -13.81 7.35 0.53
CA VAL A 341 -12.95 6.31 1.14
C VAL A 341 -13.78 5.25 1.86
N ASP A 342 -13.29 4.02 1.81
CA ASP A 342 -13.68 2.93 2.70
C ASP A 342 -12.47 2.62 3.60
N PRO A 343 -12.45 3.14 4.86
CA PRO A 343 -11.23 3.14 5.66
C PRO A 343 -10.93 1.74 6.24
N VAL A 344 -9.81 1.14 5.85
CA VAL A 344 -9.35 -0.18 6.35
C VAL A 344 -9.31 -0.22 7.89
N LYS A 345 -8.93 0.89 8.53
CA LYS A 345 -8.85 1.02 10.00
C LYS A 345 -10.19 0.81 10.73
N LEU A 346 -11.32 0.98 10.04
CA LEU A 346 -12.63 0.65 10.60
C LEU A 346 -12.76 -0.86 10.79
N TYR A 347 -12.35 -1.64 9.79
CA TYR A 347 -12.38 -3.09 9.85
C TYR A 347 -11.39 -3.63 10.87
N GLU A 348 -10.20 -3.03 10.95
CA GLU A 348 -9.16 -3.37 11.94
C GLU A 348 -9.64 -3.10 13.39
N ALA A 349 -10.40 -2.03 13.60
CA ALA A 349 -10.95 -1.69 14.91
C ALA A 349 -12.15 -2.56 15.33
N LEU A 350 -12.86 -3.14 14.37
CA LEU A 350 -14.01 -4.01 14.60
C LEU A 350 -13.63 -5.50 14.73
N ALA A 351 -12.40 -5.85 14.33
CA ALA A 351 -11.86 -7.20 14.39
C ALA A 351 -11.43 -7.59 15.80
#